data_059ba47393be4069ef27522a84fa3a30
#
_entry.id   059ba47393be4069ef27522a84fa3a30
#
_cell.length_a   1.000
_cell.length_b   1.000
_cell.length_c   1.000
_cell.angle_alpha   90.00
_cell.angle_beta   90.00
_cell.angle_gamma   90.00
#
_symmetry.space_group_name_H-M   'P 1'
#
loop_
_entity.id
_entity.type
_entity.pdbx_description
1 polymer ?
#
loop_
_entity_poly.entity_id
_entity_poly.type
_entity_poly.pdbx_seq_one_letter_code
_entity_poly.pdbx_strand_id
1 'polypeptide(L)'
;MTARDVESALLARCSAVAREATQTAQDQKEANVFQLAAMVVQSQFPTESKCLMQASDRYFAAHPNERLSSAEVVRRGWVMSLPRLRDMLSRQLHWG
;
A
#
# COMPACT_ATOMS: atom_id res chain seq x y z
N MET A 1 8.26 20.09 -4.14
CA MET A 1 8.17 18.64 -3.85
C MET A 1 8.29 17.87 -5.16
N THR A 2 9.20 16.91 -5.23
CA THR A 2 9.41 16.12 -6.44
C THR A 2 8.53 14.86 -6.40
N ALA A 3 8.34 14.22 -7.56
CA ALA A 3 7.63 12.94 -7.64
C ALA A 3 8.31 11.87 -6.77
N ARG A 4 9.63 11.93 -6.66
CA ARG A 4 10.42 11.02 -5.83
C ARG A 4 10.11 11.18 -4.34
N ASP A 5 9.89 12.41 -3.88
CA ASP A 5 9.54 12.67 -2.48
C ASP A 5 8.16 12.13 -2.15
N VAL A 6 7.20 12.28 -3.06
CA VAL A 6 5.84 11.75 -2.90
C VAL A 6 5.87 10.23 -2.81
N GLU A 7 6.64 9.59 -3.68
CA GLU A 7 6.81 8.14 -3.68
C GLU A 7 7.45 7.64 -2.39
N SER A 8 8.51 8.30 -1.94
CA SER A 8 9.20 7.94 -0.70
C SER A 8 8.28 8.07 0.51
N ALA A 9 7.47 9.13 0.55
CA ALA A 9 6.50 9.33 1.63
C ALA A 9 5.45 8.22 1.64
N LEU A 10 4.96 7.82 0.47
CA LEU A 10 3.98 6.75 0.34
C LEU A 10 4.55 5.41 0.81
N LEU A 11 5.78 5.08 0.42
CA LEU A 11 6.46 3.86 0.83
C LEU A 11 6.73 3.83 2.33
N ALA A 12 7.14 4.96 2.90
CA ALA A 12 7.33 5.08 4.34
C ALA A 12 6.02 4.84 5.09
N ARG A 13 4.91 5.35 4.57
CA ARG A 13 3.59 5.12 5.14
C ARG A 13 3.18 3.64 5.05
N CYS A 14 3.42 2.99 3.92
CA CYS A 14 3.17 1.55 3.77
C CYS A 14 3.96 0.75 4.82
N SER A 15 5.23 1.09 4.99
CA SER A 15 6.10 0.40 5.95
C SER A 15 5.60 0.57 7.39
N ALA A 16 5.17 1.78 7.76
CA ALA A 16 4.63 2.05 9.09
C ALA A 16 3.34 1.26 9.35
N VAL A 17 2.42 1.26 8.38
CA VAL A 17 1.15 0.53 8.48
C VAL A 17 1.36 -0.98 8.52
N ALA A 18 2.34 -1.48 7.80
CA ALA A 18 2.66 -2.91 7.77
C ALA A 18 3.10 -3.46 9.13
N ARG A 19 3.52 -2.58 10.04
CA ARG A 19 4.00 -2.96 11.38
C ARG A 19 2.99 -2.76 12.49
N GLU A 20 1.82 -2.20 12.17
CA GLU A 20 0.83 -1.91 13.19
C GLU A 20 -0.58 -2.25 12.72
N ALA A 21 -1.16 -3.28 13.32
CA ALA A 21 -2.45 -3.85 12.89
C ALA A 21 -3.66 -2.93 13.10
N THR A 22 -3.51 -1.84 13.89
CA THR A 22 -4.63 -0.95 14.21
C THR A 22 -4.76 0.24 13.26
N GLN A 23 -3.85 0.39 12.31
CA GLN A 23 -3.85 1.51 11.37
C GLN A 23 -5.01 1.43 10.38
N THR A 24 -5.44 2.61 9.91
CA THR A 24 -6.45 2.75 8.86
C THR A 24 -5.88 3.64 7.75
N ALA A 25 -6.17 3.33 6.50
CA ALA A 25 -5.81 4.20 5.39
C ALA A 25 -6.48 5.57 5.55
N GLN A 26 -5.75 6.64 5.20
CA GLN A 26 -6.20 8.01 5.41
C GLN A 26 -7.09 8.53 4.28
N ASP A 27 -6.94 8.00 3.07
CA ASP A 27 -7.67 8.44 1.90
C ASP A 27 -7.78 7.33 0.86
N GLN A 28 -8.47 7.63 -0.24
CA GLN A 28 -8.69 6.68 -1.32
C GLN A 28 -7.38 6.17 -1.92
N LYS A 29 -6.41 7.06 -2.10
CA LYS A 29 -5.11 6.69 -2.67
C LYS A 29 -4.40 5.69 -1.78
N GLU A 30 -4.25 5.99 -0.49
CA GLU A 30 -3.61 5.09 0.46
C GLU A 30 -4.32 3.74 0.52
N ALA A 31 -5.65 3.75 0.60
CA ALA A 31 -6.42 2.51 0.72
C ALA A 31 -6.18 1.59 -0.49
N ASN A 32 -6.20 2.13 -1.69
CA ASN A 32 -5.97 1.34 -2.90
C ASN A 32 -4.51 0.90 -3.03
N VAL A 33 -3.56 1.77 -2.69
CA VAL A 33 -2.13 1.41 -2.71
C VAL A 33 -1.81 0.35 -1.65
N PHE A 34 -2.37 0.47 -0.44
CA PHE A 34 -2.17 -0.54 0.62
C PHE A 34 -2.69 -1.90 0.19
N GLN A 35 -3.83 -1.95 -0.51
CA GLN A 35 -4.36 -3.20 -1.04
C GLN A 35 -3.39 -3.85 -2.03
N LEU A 36 -2.84 -3.07 -2.96
CA LEU A 36 -1.83 -3.57 -3.90
C LEU A 36 -0.55 -3.99 -3.20
N ALA A 37 -0.07 -3.18 -2.27
CA ALA A 37 1.11 -3.49 -1.48
C ALA A 37 0.96 -4.82 -0.74
N ALA A 38 -0.21 -5.04 -0.13
CA ALA A 38 -0.52 -6.29 0.55
C ALA A 38 -0.43 -7.49 -0.41
N MET A 39 -0.97 -7.34 -1.62
CA MET A 39 -0.96 -8.41 -2.62
C MET A 39 0.45 -8.75 -3.09
N VAL A 40 1.28 -7.74 -3.36
CA VAL A 40 2.60 -7.97 -3.95
C VAL A 40 3.63 -8.48 -2.94
N VAL A 41 3.43 -8.28 -1.64
CA VAL A 41 4.36 -8.75 -0.60
C VAL A 41 3.84 -9.97 0.17
N GLN A 42 2.67 -10.47 -0.15
CA GLN A 42 1.99 -11.52 0.60
C GLN A 42 2.86 -12.77 0.80
N SER A 43 3.58 -13.20 -0.23
CA SER A 43 4.40 -14.41 -0.17
C SER A 43 5.64 -14.26 0.69
N GLN A 44 6.21 -13.05 0.73
CA GLN A 44 7.45 -12.76 1.48
C GLN A 44 7.17 -12.25 2.89
N PHE A 45 6.11 -11.47 3.05
CA PHE A 45 5.77 -10.78 4.30
C PHE A 45 4.30 -10.95 4.62
N PRO A 46 3.85 -12.16 5.00
CA PRO A 46 2.42 -12.43 5.22
C PRO A 46 1.80 -11.63 6.37
N THR A 47 2.53 -11.39 7.44
CA THR A 47 2.02 -10.59 8.58
C THR A 47 1.85 -9.13 8.18
N GLU A 48 2.86 -8.56 7.53
CA GLU A 48 2.85 -7.18 7.05
C GLU A 48 1.77 -6.98 6.00
N SER A 49 1.62 -7.94 5.09
CA SER A 49 0.56 -7.95 4.08
C SER A 49 -0.83 -7.89 4.74
N LYS A 50 -1.04 -8.66 5.80
CA LYS A 50 -2.30 -8.69 6.53
C LYS A 50 -2.61 -7.32 7.14
N CYS A 51 -1.62 -6.66 7.75
CA CYS A 51 -1.80 -5.33 8.32
C CYS A 51 -2.19 -4.30 7.26
N LEU A 52 -1.52 -4.34 6.10
CA LEU A 52 -1.83 -3.45 4.98
C LEU A 52 -3.25 -3.69 4.45
N MET A 53 -3.63 -4.95 4.29
CA MET A 53 -4.97 -5.29 3.81
C MET A 53 -6.05 -4.84 4.80
N GLN A 54 -5.82 -5.02 6.09
CA GLN A 54 -6.78 -4.60 7.12
C GLN A 54 -6.94 -3.08 7.15
N ALA A 55 -5.85 -2.33 7.00
CA ALA A 55 -5.91 -0.87 6.93
C ALA A 55 -6.72 -0.41 5.72
N SER A 56 -6.55 -1.07 4.58
CA SER A 56 -7.32 -0.82 3.36
C SER A 56 -8.81 -1.16 3.57
N ASP A 57 -9.09 -2.32 4.14
CA ASP A 57 -10.47 -2.78 4.36
C ASP A 57 -11.23 -1.87 5.33
N ARG A 58 -10.58 -1.35 6.36
CA ARG A 58 -11.21 -0.40 7.30
C ARG A 58 -11.65 0.86 6.58
N TYR A 59 -10.84 1.36 5.67
CA TYR A 59 -11.22 2.53 4.86
C TYR A 59 -12.41 2.21 3.97
N PHE A 60 -12.36 1.10 3.23
CA PHE A 60 -13.42 0.73 2.29
C PHE A 60 -14.72 0.31 2.98
N ALA A 61 -14.68 -0.07 4.26
CA ALA A 61 -15.90 -0.32 5.02
C ALA A 61 -16.75 0.96 5.14
N ALA A 62 -16.10 2.12 5.24
CA ALA A 62 -16.77 3.42 5.27
C ALA A 62 -16.93 4.04 3.88
N HIS A 63 -16.16 3.59 2.89
CA HIS A 63 -16.13 4.17 1.53
C HIS A 63 -16.15 3.05 0.47
N PRO A 64 -17.25 2.25 0.39
CA PRO A 64 -17.26 1.03 -0.46
C PRO A 64 -17.12 1.32 -1.95
N ASN A 65 -17.52 2.51 -2.41
CA ASN A 65 -17.48 2.87 -3.83
C ASN A 65 -16.12 3.41 -4.29
N GLU A 66 -15.14 3.49 -3.39
CA GLU A 66 -13.82 4.06 -3.70
C GLU A 66 -12.77 3.02 -4.01
N ARG A 67 -13.09 1.73 -3.93
CA ARG A 67 -12.17 0.64 -4.27
C ARG A 67 -11.97 0.57 -5.78
N LEU A 68 -10.71 0.55 -6.22
CA LEU A 68 -10.33 0.51 -7.63
C LEU A 68 -9.63 -0.81 -7.96
N SER A 69 -9.64 -1.18 -9.27
CA SER A 69 -8.85 -2.30 -9.75
C SER A 69 -7.36 -1.96 -9.74
N SER A 70 -6.52 -2.98 -9.73
CA SER A 70 -5.05 -2.81 -9.81
C SER A 70 -4.66 -2.03 -11.06
N ALA A 71 -5.27 -2.34 -12.20
CA ALA A 71 -5.01 -1.65 -13.46
C ALA A 71 -5.33 -0.17 -13.37
N GLU A 72 -6.44 0.19 -12.72
CA GLU A 72 -6.84 1.60 -12.55
C GLU A 72 -5.87 2.36 -11.64
N VAL A 73 -5.39 1.73 -10.57
CA VAL A 73 -4.42 2.35 -9.66
C VAL A 73 -3.12 2.67 -10.40
N VAL A 74 -2.63 1.73 -11.23
CA VAL A 74 -1.43 1.92 -12.05
C VAL A 74 -1.68 3.01 -13.11
N ARG A 75 -2.84 2.99 -13.75
CA ARG A 75 -3.21 3.97 -14.77
C ARG A 75 -3.23 5.39 -14.22
N ARG A 76 -3.67 5.56 -12.96
CA ARG A 76 -3.68 6.87 -12.30
C ARG A 76 -2.29 7.36 -11.88
N GLY A 77 -1.28 6.51 -12.01
CA GLY A 77 0.09 6.87 -11.65
C GLY A 77 0.36 6.85 -10.15
N TRP A 78 -0.52 6.24 -9.35
CA TRP A 78 -0.32 6.10 -7.91
C TRP A 78 0.77 5.07 -7.58
N VAL A 79 1.00 4.13 -8.48
CA VAL A 79 2.03 3.10 -8.40
C VAL A 79 2.67 2.98 -9.79
N MET A 80 4.00 2.94 -9.86
CA MET A 80 4.71 2.87 -11.14
C MET A 80 4.49 1.53 -11.87
N SER A 81 4.75 0.42 -11.17
CA SER A 81 4.48 -0.93 -11.65
C SER A 81 4.45 -1.86 -10.45
N LEU A 82 3.75 -2.99 -10.59
CA LEU A 82 3.65 -3.95 -9.49
C LEU A 82 5.02 -4.57 -9.12
N PRO A 83 5.86 -5.01 -10.10
CA PRO A 83 7.18 -5.52 -9.76
C PRO A 83 8.06 -4.51 -9.03
N ARG A 84 8.03 -3.25 -9.45
CA ARG A 84 8.81 -2.19 -8.80
C ARG A 84 8.31 -1.91 -7.38
N LEU A 85 6.99 -1.83 -7.20
CA LEU A 85 6.39 -1.66 -5.87
C LEU A 85 6.81 -2.80 -4.95
N ARG A 86 6.74 -4.05 -5.42
CA ARG A 86 7.16 -5.21 -4.66
C ARG A 86 8.62 -5.12 -4.24
N ASP A 87 9.51 -4.78 -5.17
CA ASP A 87 10.95 -4.72 -4.90
C ASP A 87 11.26 -3.64 -3.86
N MET A 88 10.65 -2.47 -3.98
CA MET A 88 10.86 -1.36 -3.06
C MET A 88 10.32 -1.67 -1.67
N LEU A 89 9.14 -2.25 -1.58
CA LEU A 89 8.55 -2.65 -0.30
C LEU A 89 9.33 -3.78 0.36
N SER A 90 9.83 -4.73 -0.42
CA SER A 90 10.65 -5.82 0.11
C SER A 90 11.89 -5.29 0.80
N ARG A 91 12.52 -4.25 0.25
CA ARG A 91 13.67 -3.59 0.89
C ARG A 91 13.26 -2.88 2.18
N GLN A 92 12.15 -2.14 2.15
CA GLN A 92 11.66 -1.40 3.31
C GLN A 92 11.27 -2.32 4.46
N LEU A 93 10.57 -3.40 4.17
CA LEU A 93 10.09 -4.34 5.19
C LEU A 93 11.21 -5.22 5.71
N HIS A 94 12.17 -5.58 4.86
CA HIS A 94 13.33 -6.40 5.26
C HIS A 94 14.19 -5.69 6.32
N TRP A 95 14.36 -4.38 6.20
CA TRP A 95 15.18 -3.60 7.12
C TRP A 95 14.42 -3.13 8.37
N GLY A 96 13.14 -3.38 8.41
CA GLY A 96 12.33 -3.05 9.58
C GLY A 96 12.49 -4.04 10.69
#